data_be5db8b0e3e23fbd056fb8ac52d56768
#
_entry.id   be5db8b0e3e23fbd056fb8ac52d56768
#
_cell.length_a   1.000
_cell.length_b   1.000
_cell.length_c   1.000
_cell.angle_alpha   90.00
_cell.angle_beta   90.00
_cell.angle_gamma   90.00
#
_symmetry.space_group_name_H-M   'P 1'
#
loop_
_entity.id
_entity.type
_entity.pdbx_description
1 polymer ?
#
loop_
_entity_poly.entity_id
_entity_poly.type
_entity_poly.pdbx_seq_one_letter_code
_entity_poly.pdbx_strand_id
1 'polypeptide(L)'
;MLSEEQLHYQVADYLNISLPAQTVWHHSPNEGQRRPQYIKKLLRKGLHPGWPDFEIIYKGRIIFIELKTPKGRVSKKQKQCHHDLMMAGAVVKVCRSLDEVAQFMEMTCGYSEGSRLVHRPSSSG
;
A
#
# COMPACT_ATOMS: atom_id res chain seq x y z
N MET A 1 -5.67 -11.28 -18.02
CA MET A 1 -5.22 -11.13 -16.63
C MET A 1 -4.39 -9.86 -16.50
N LEU A 2 -4.61 -9.08 -15.47
CA LEU A 2 -3.86 -7.86 -15.26
C LEU A 2 -2.42 -8.18 -14.88
N SER A 3 -1.48 -7.39 -15.39
CA SER A 3 -0.11 -7.40 -14.90
C SER A 3 -0.07 -6.70 -13.52
N GLU A 4 1.03 -6.86 -12.82
CA GLU A 4 1.21 -6.17 -11.55
C GLU A 4 1.19 -4.65 -11.74
N GLU A 5 1.79 -4.16 -12.82
CA GLU A 5 1.79 -2.73 -13.11
C GLU A 5 0.38 -2.20 -13.38
N GLN A 6 -0.42 -2.95 -14.14
CA GLN A 6 -1.81 -2.55 -14.41
C GLN A 6 -2.63 -2.53 -13.11
N LEU A 7 -2.45 -3.53 -12.26
CA LEU A 7 -3.10 -3.56 -10.96
C LEU A 7 -2.65 -2.36 -10.11
N HIS A 8 -1.36 -2.04 -10.16
CA HIS A 8 -0.82 -0.89 -9.44
C HIS A 8 -1.53 0.40 -9.85
N TYR A 9 -1.70 0.63 -11.14
CA TYR A 9 -2.40 1.83 -11.62
C TYR A 9 -3.85 1.87 -11.15
N GLN A 10 -4.55 0.73 -11.19
CA GLN A 10 -5.93 0.67 -10.69
C GLN A 10 -6.00 1.04 -9.22
N VAL A 11 -5.08 0.51 -8.42
CA VAL A 11 -5.08 0.77 -6.98
C VAL A 11 -4.71 2.22 -6.69
N ALA A 12 -3.73 2.78 -7.39
CA ALA A 12 -3.37 4.18 -7.21
C ALA A 12 -4.54 5.10 -7.53
N ASP A 13 -5.27 4.82 -8.61
CA ASP A 13 -6.47 5.58 -8.97
C ASP A 13 -7.54 5.46 -7.89
N TYR A 14 -7.77 4.24 -7.40
CA TYR A 14 -8.73 4.00 -6.33
C TYR A 14 -8.37 4.79 -5.08
N LEU A 15 -7.11 4.71 -4.63
CA LEU A 15 -6.67 5.43 -3.44
C LEU A 15 -6.82 6.93 -3.60
N ASN A 16 -6.52 7.43 -4.79
CA ASN A 16 -6.57 8.86 -5.07
C ASN A 16 -7.99 9.41 -5.00
N ILE A 17 -8.97 8.62 -5.41
CA ILE A 17 -10.37 9.05 -5.49
C ILE A 17 -11.15 8.68 -4.24
N SER A 18 -10.80 7.58 -3.60
CA SER A 18 -11.69 6.86 -2.71
C SER A 18 -11.43 7.00 -1.23
N LEU A 19 -10.27 7.49 -0.83
CA LEU A 19 -9.94 7.55 0.59
C LEU A 19 -10.70 8.67 1.29
N PRO A 20 -11.00 8.47 2.59
CA PRO A 20 -11.63 9.51 3.39
C PRO A 20 -10.78 10.77 3.47
N ALA A 21 -11.39 11.88 3.88
CA ALA A 21 -10.66 13.11 4.14
C ALA A 21 -9.55 12.88 5.15
N GLN A 22 -8.51 13.68 5.05
CA GLN A 22 -7.39 13.63 5.99
C GLN A 22 -6.64 12.30 5.97
N THR A 23 -6.60 11.69 4.79
CA THR A 23 -5.81 10.49 4.54
C THR A 23 -4.66 10.85 3.62
N VAL A 24 -3.48 10.40 3.94
CA VAL A 24 -2.29 10.61 3.11
C VAL A 24 -1.76 9.25 2.70
N TRP A 25 -1.38 9.11 1.44
CA TRP A 25 -0.82 7.86 0.98
C TRP A 25 0.35 8.10 0.04
N HIS A 26 1.19 7.09 -0.07
CA HIS A 26 2.43 7.18 -0.81
C HIS A 26 2.79 5.81 -1.37
N HIS A 27 3.36 5.80 -2.57
CA HIS A 27 3.90 4.61 -3.19
C HIS A 27 5.41 4.56 -2.99
N SER A 28 5.92 3.42 -2.55
CA SER A 28 7.36 3.22 -2.41
C SER A 28 7.91 2.57 -3.68
N PRO A 29 8.85 3.21 -4.38
CA PRO A 29 9.39 2.64 -5.61
C PRO A 29 10.08 1.30 -5.37
N ASN A 30 9.96 0.40 -6.35
CA ASN A 30 10.61 -0.90 -6.30
C ASN A 30 12.11 -0.75 -6.64
N GLU A 31 12.96 -1.28 -5.77
CA GLU A 31 14.40 -1.21 -5.94
C GLU A 31 15.02 -2.44 -6.61
N GLY A 32 14.19 -3.44 -6.98
CA GLY A 32 14.65 -4.76 -7.38
C GLY A 32 15.46 -4.84 -8.65
N GLN A 33 15.39 -3.84 -9.51
CA GLN A 33 16.11 -3.85 -10.78
C GLN A 33 17.34 -2.95 -10.79
N ARG A 34 17.76 -2.48 -9.65
CA ARG A 34 18.86 -1.54 -9.58
C ARG A 34 20.19 -2.26 -9.42
N ARG A 35 21.26 -1.59 -9.85
CA ARG A 35 22.60 -2.16 -9.77
C ARG A 35 23.01 -2.39 -8.32
N PRO A 36 23.81 -3.42 -8.04
CA PRO A 36 24.23 -3.72 -6.66
C PRO A 36 24.87 -2.55 -5.94
N GLN A 37 25.68 -1.74 -6.63
CA GLN A 37 26.32 -0.60 -6.00
C GLN A 37 25.29 0.44 -5.55
N TYR A 38 24.26 0.61 -6.36
CA TYR A 38 23.20 1.56 -6.04
C TYR A 38 22.37 1.06 -4.85
N ILE A 39 22.09 -0.24 -4.82
CA ILE A 39 21.37 -0.85 -3.70
C ILE A 39 22.16 -0.67 -2.40
N LYS A 40 23.47 -0.88 -2.43
CA LYS A 40 24.30 -0.65 -1.25
C LYS A 40 24.19 0.77 -0.73
N LYS A 41 24.18 1.74 -1.63
CA LYS A 41 24.02 3.15 -1.24
C LYS A 41 22.66 3.39 -0.60
N LEU A 42 21.59 2.81 -1.19
CA LEU A 42 20.25 2.96 -0.65
C LEU A 42 20.13 2.32 0.74
N LEU A 43 20.72 1.15 0.93
CA LEU A 43 20.72 0.48 2.24
C LEU A 43 21.42 1.33 3.29
N ARG A 44 22.54 1.92 2.92
CA ARG A 44 23.27 2.81 3.85
C ARG A 44 22.47 4.05 4.18
N LYS A 45 21.62 4.51 3.26
CA LYS A 45 20.73 5.65 3.49
C LYS A 45 19.48 5.29 4.26
N GLY A 46 19.26 4.01 4.55
CA GLY A 46 18.12 3.59 5.35
C GLY A 46 17.03 2.85 4.59
N LEU A 47 17.30 2.41 3.37
CA LEU A 47 16.33 1.59 2.66
C LEU A 47 16.07 0.31 3.44
N HIS A 48 14.80 -0.02 3.66
CA HIS A 48 14.40 -1.29 4.26
C HIS A 48 13.94 -2.24 3.14
N PRO A 49 14.69 -3.32 2.88
CA PRO A 49 14.31 -4.25 1.81
C PRO A 49 12.94 -4.87 2.06
N GLY A 50 12.17 -5.05 0.98
CA GLY A 50 10.86 -5.67 1.08
C GLY A 50 9.75 -4.74 1.53
N TRP A 51 9.97 -3.44 1.54
CA TRP A 51 8.94 -2.47 1.92
C TRP A 51 7.73 -2.60 1.00
N PRO A 52 6.50 -2.54 1.54
CA PRO A 52 5.28 -2.68 0.74
C PRO A 52 5.11 -1.57 -0.30
N ASP A 53 4.25 -1.83 -1.30
CA ASP A 53 4.05 -0.91 -2.42
C ASP A 53 3.41 0.41 -2.01
N PHE A 54 2.45 0.37 -1.10
CA PHE A 54 1.71 1.56 -0.66
C PHE A 54 1.73 1.70 0.84
N GLU A 55 1.89 2.94 1.28
CA GLU A 55 1.80 3.32 2.68
C GLU A 55 0.67 4.34 2.81
N ILE A 56 -0.25 4.09 3.74
CA ILE A 56 -1.44 4.93 3.94
C ILE A 56 -1.52 5.30 5.40
N ILE A 57 -1.68 6.58 5.67
CA ILE A 57 -1.82 7.07 7.05
C ILE A 57 -3.22 7.65 7.19
N TYR A 58 -3.98 7.11 8.13
CA TYR A 58 -5.35 7.51 8.38
C TYR A 58 -5.60 7.55 9.89
N LYS A 59 -5.88 8.73 10.43
CA LYS A 59 -6.20 8.94 11.85
C LYS A 59 -5.20 8.25 12.79
N GLY A 60 -3.92 8.44 12.52
CA GLY A 60 -2.86 7.87 13.33
C GLY A 60 -2.56 6.41 13.05
N ARG A 61 -3.31 5.76 12.19
CA ARG A 61 -3.08 4.36 11.80
C ARG A 61 -2.19 4.32 10.58
N ILE A 62 -1.21 3.42 10.61
CA ILE A 62 -0.31 3.20 9.48
C ILE A 62 -0.69 1.89 8.82
N ILE A 63 -1.04 1.96 7.55
CA ILE A 63 -1.60 0.86 6.77
C ILE A 63 -0.71 0.63 5.57
N PHE A 64 -0.33 -0.62 5.32
CA PHE A 64 0.49 -0.98 4.17
C PHE A 64 -0.24 -1.96 3.29
N ILE A 65 -0.09 -1.78 1.98
CA ILE A 65 -0.63 -2.71 0.99
C ILE A 65 0.51 -3.18 0.10
N GLU A 66 0.66 -4.49 -0.01
CA GLU A 66 1.57 -5.14 -0.94
C GLU A 66 0.74 -5.73 -2.07
N LEU A 67 1.03 -5.34 -3.32
CA LEU A 67 0.30 -5.87 -4.47
C LEU A 67 1.02 -7.06 -5.06
N LYS A 68 0.25 -8.08 -5.38
CA LYS A 68 0.71 -9.27 -6.10
C LYS A 68 -0.34 -9.67 -7.11
N THR A 69 0.10 -10.19 -8.25
CA THR A 69 -0.82 -10.87 -9.17
C THR A 69 -1.32 -12.15 -8.50
N PRO A 70 -2.41 -12.78 -9.00
CA PRO A 70 -2.94 -13.99 -8.36
C PRO A 70 -1.91 -15.10 -8.17
N LYS A 71 -0.93 -15.20 -9.06
CA LYS A 71 0.12 -16.23 -8.97
C LYS A 71 1.44 -15.70 -8.43
N GLY A 72 1.52 -14.41 -8.14
CA GLY A 72 2.73 -13.80 -7.62
C GLY A 72 3.02 -14.24 -6.18
N ARG A 73 4.28 -14.36 -5.85
CA ARG A 73 4.70 -14.82 -4.53
C ARG A 73 5.34 -13.71 -3.72
N VAL A 74 5.02 -13.70 -2.43
CA VAL A 74 5.66 -12.80 -1.49
C VAL A 74 7.05 -13.35 -1.20
N SER A 75 8.09 -12.54 -1.41
CA SER A 75 9.46 -12.97 -1.18
C SER A 75 9.77 -13.08 0.32
N LYS A 76 10.88 -13.74 0.64
CA LYS A 76 11.32 -13.84 2.04
C LYS A 76 11.58 -12.48 2.65
N LYS A 77 12.21 -11.57 1.89
CA LYS A 77 12.48 -10.21 2.37
C LYS A 77 11.19 -9.46 2.63
N GLN A 78 10.20 -9.62 1.76
CA GLN A 78 8.89 -9.00 1.95
C GLN A 78 8.20 -9.56 3.19
N LYS A 79 8.21 -10.89 3.36
CA LYS A 79 7.59 -11.51 4.54
C LYS A 79 8.22 -11.01 5.83
N GLN A 80 9.55 -10.91 5.87
CA GLN A 80 10.24 -10.41 7.04
C GLN A 80 9.89 -8.95 7.30
N CYS A 81 9.88 -8.12 6.26
CA CYS A 81 9.51 -6.73 6.39
C CYS A 81 8.07 -6.57 6.89
N HIS A 82 7.14 -7.34 6.31
CA HIS A 82 5.73 -7.30 6.75
C HIS A 82 5.62 -7.66 8.22
N HIS A 83 6.34 -8.70 8.65
CA HIS A 83 6.34 -9.10 10.06
C HIS A 83 6.86 -7.96 10.94
N ASP A 84 7.98 -7.36 10.57
CA ASP A 84 8.57 -6.28 11.35
C ASP A 84 7.62 -5.08 11.45
N LEU A 85 6.95 -4.75 10.34
CA LEU A 85 5.98 -3.65 10.33
C LEU A 85 4.80 -3.94 11.25
N MET A 86 4.28 -5.17 11.22
CA MET A 86 3.17 -5.57 12.10
C MET A 86 3.60 -5.54 13.57
N MET A 87 4.79 -5.99 13.87
CA MET A 87 5.32 -5.95 15.24
C MET A 87 5.50 -4.51 15.71
N ALA A 88 5.75 -3.58 14.79
CA ALA A 88 5.85 -2.16 15.12
C ALA A 88 4.49 -1.47 15.24
N GLY A 89 3.39 -2.20 15.04
CA GLY A 89 2.05 -1.66 15.20
C GLY A 89 1.32 -1.29 13.90
N ALA A 90 1.92 -1.51 12.75
CA ALA A 90 1.26 -1.21 11.48
C ALA A 90 0.35 -2.36 11.04
N VAL A 91 -0.60 -2.03 10.17
CA VAL A 91 -1.46 -3.02 9.51
C VAL A 91 -0.87 -3.29 8.13
N VAL A 92 -0.71 -4.56 7.77
CA VAL A 92 -0.12 -4.94 6.48
C VAL A 92 -1.01 -5.96 5.81
N LYS A 93 -1.28 -5.76 4.52
CA LYS A 93 -2.11 -6.67 3.75
C LYS A 93 -1.51 -6.90 2.36
N VAL A 94 -1.44 -8.16 1.96
CA VAL A 94 -1.14 -8.52 0.58
C VAL A 94 -2.47 -8.58 -0.16
N CYS A 95 -2.60 -7.80 -1.23
CA CYS A 95 -3.81 -7.75 -2.04
C CYS A 95 -3.51 -8.16 -3.46
N ARG A 96 -4.38 -8.97 -4.04
CA ARG A 96 -4.18 -9.55 -5.36
C ARG A 96 -5.17 -9.04 -6.40
N SER A 97 -6.06 -8.14 -5.98
CA SER A 97 -7.05 -7.52 -6.87
C SER A 97 -7.48 -6.18 -6.29
N LEU A 98 -8.10 -5.36 -7.13
CA LEU A 98 -8.66 -4.10 -6.68
C LEU A 98 -9.76 -4.33 -5.64
N ASP A 99 -10.58 -5.37 -5.84
CA ASP A 99 -11.63 -5.69 -4.88
C ASP A 99 -11.07 -6.00 -3.50
N GLU A 100 -9.96 -6.74 -3.43
CA GLU A 100 -9.31 -7.03 -2.15
C GLU A 100 -8.83 -5.75 -1.47
N VAL A 101 -8.28 -4.82 -2.24
CA VAL A 101 -7.84 -3.54 -1.70
C VAL A 101 -9.03 -2.76 -1.15
N ALA A 102 -10.12 -2.68 -1.92
CA ALA A 102 -11.31 -1.94 -1.50
C ALA A 102 -11.90 -2.53 -0.21
N GLN A 103 -12.05 -3.85 -0.15
CA GLN A 103 -12.56 -4.52 1.06
C GLN A 103 -11.66 -4.25 2.26
N PHE A 104 -10.35 -4.39 2.06
CA PHE A 104 -9.39 -4.16 3.14
C PHE A 104 -9.48 -2.72 3.66
N MET A 105 -9.54 -1.75 2.76
CA MET A 105 -9.62 -0.35 3.16
C MET A 105 -10.94 -0.03 3.87
N GLU A 106 -12.04 -0.57 3.40
CA GLU A 106 -13.33 -0.38 4.05
C GLU A 106 -13.32 -0.97 5.47
N MET A 107 -12.79 -2.16 5.63
CA MET A 107 -12.70 -2.81 6.95
C MET A 107 -11.77 -2.04 7.88
N THR A 108 -10.65 -1.57 7.36
CA THR A 108 -9.61 -0.94 8.17
C THR A 108 -9.96 0.49 8.55
N CYS A 109 -10.56 1.24 7.63
CA CYS A 109 -10.91 2.64 7.84
C CYS A 109 -12.36 2.84 8.26
N GLY A 110 -13.18 1.78 8.26
CA GLY A 110 -14.55 1.86 8.71
C GLY A 110 -15.45 2.68 7.79
N TYR A 111 -15.19 2.68 6.49
CA TYR A 111 -16.04 3.39 5.54
C TYR A 111 -16.49 2.45 4.42
N SER A 112 -17.58 2.83 3.77
CA SER A 112 -18.02 2.20 2.54
C SER A 112 -17.98 3.27 1.44
N GLU A 113 -18.19 2.85 0.19
CA GLU A 113 -18.22 3.79 -0.91
C GLU A 113 -19.26 4.88 -0.71
N GLY A 114 -20.44 4.51 -0.20
CA GLY A 114 -21.48 5.48 0.11
C GLY A 114 -21.04 6.48 1.18
N SER A 115 -20.44 5.99 2.25
CA SER A 115 -19.91 6.86 3.31
C SER A 115 -18.87 7.82 2.79
N ARG A 116 -18.00 7.33 1.92
CA ARG A 116 -16.96 8.17 1.32
C ARG A 116 -17.56 9.30 0.52
N LEU A 117 -18.58 9.01 -0.28
CA LEU A 117 -19.26 10.02 -1.07
C LEU A 117 -19.89 11.10 -0.18
N VAL A 118 -20.42 10.69 0.97
CA VAL A 118 -20.99 11.64 1.94
C VAL A 118 -19.89 12.51 2.54
N HIS A 119 -18.74 11.96 2.81
CA HIS A 119 -17.66 12.71 3.47
C HIS A 119 -16.91 13.64 2.54
N ARG A 120 -16.80 13.30 1.26
CA ARG A 120 -15.97 14.06 0.33
C ARG A 120 -16.37 15.52 0.18
N PRO A 121 -17.64 15.88 0.09
CA PRO A 121 -17.99 17.29 -0.09
C PRO A 121 -17.43 18.18 1.01
N SER A 122 -17.43 17.71 2.25
CA SER A 122 -16.92 18.50 3.35
C SER A 122 -15.40 18.57 3.35
N SER A 123 -14.74 17.61 2.72
CA SER A 123 -13.29 17.54 2.70
C SER A 123 -12.68 18.31 1.54
N SER A 124 -13.49 18.69 0.58
CA SER A 124 -13.01 19.40 -0.59
C SER A 124 -12.69 20.86 -0.30
N GLY A 125 -13.14 21.32 0.83
CA GLY A 125 -12.81 22.65 1.27
C GLY A 125 -11.36 22.73 1.72
#